data_5b0d1a908973a51a07b6f2515ab5f448
#
_entry.id   5b0d1a908973a51a07b6f2515ab5f448
#
_cell.length_a   1.000
_cell.length_b   1.000
_cell.length_c   1.000
_cell.angle_alpha   90.00
_cell.angle_beta   90.00
_cell.angle_gamma   90.00
#
_symmetry.space_group_name_H-M   'P 1'
#
loop_
_entity.id
_entity.type
_entity.pdbx_description
1 polymer ?
#
loop_
_entity_poly.entity_id
_entity_poly.type
_entity_poly.pdbx_seq_one_letter_code
_entity_poly.pdbx_strand_id
1 'polypeptide(L)'
;MQALTLPANRGLRWLTEGFAIFRKKPALLSFLVLGYWLSMAVISAIPLLGQVVSFLLIPAFSVSLMNACRLIDTDQELPPQVLFSGFHRNLQPLIVLGAVYILASVIVLGLSALFDNGLLFRILVLGEVPGRNELEATSVFVSALLAIVLLIPVVMAFWFAPVLVAWHDMQAGKSLFFSLVACARNWRSFLIYSLAVGVVGVFVPRLVNSILGAGEGPNQLLPTMFTVMVSLVLLPTLYASFYVSYRDVFVSLHDEA
;
A
#
# COMPACT_ATOMS: atom_id res chain seq x y z
N MET A 1 -20.33 -12.39 7.68
CA MET A 1 -19.36 -12.19 6.61
C MET A 1 -18.32 -13.29 6.71
N GLN A 2 -18.08 -14.03 5.66
CA GLN A 2 -17.07 -15.09 5.63
C GLN A 2 -16.01 -14.69 4.61
N ALA A 3 -14.73 -14.82 4.97
CA ALA A 3 -13.63 -14.66 4.01
C ALA A 3 -13.44 -15.98 3.27
N LEU A 4 -13.47 -15.92 1.93
CA LEU A 4 -13.21 -17.10 1.08
C LEU A 4 -11.72 -17.46 1.10
N THR A 5 -11.43 -18.74 0.88
CA THR A 5 -10.06 -19.22 0.66
C THR A 5 -9.87 -19.45 -0.84
N LEU A 6 -8.93 -18.75 -1.42
CA LEU A 6 -8.70 -18.70 -2.87
C LEU A 6 -7.49 -19.54 -3.27
N PRO A 7 -7.45 -20.05 -4.50
CA PRO A 7 -6.27 -20.75 -5.02
C PRO A 7 -5.11 -19.74 -5.24
N ALA A 8 -3.88 -20.21 -5.13
CA ALA A 8 -2.67 -19.40 -5.17
C ALA A 8 -2.53 -18.53 -6.45
N ASN A 9 -3.01 -19.00 -7.59
CA ASN A 9 -2.96 -18.28 -8.87
C ASN A 9 -3.85 -17.03 -8.91
N ARG A 10 -4.79 -16.86 -7.95
CA ARG A 10 -5.59 -15.62 -7.85
C ARG A 10 -4.73 -14.41 -7.57
N GLY A 11 -3.59 -14.56 -6.87
CA GLY A 11 -2.66 -13.46 -6.64
C GLY A 11 -2.16 -12.80 -7.93
N LEU A 12 -1.83 -13.58 -8.97
CA LEU A 12 -1.46 -13.02 -10.27
C LEU A 12 -2.66 -12.37 -10.98
N ARG A 13 -3.84 -12.97 -10.85
CA ARG A 13 -5.06 -12.41 -11.44
C ARG A 13 -5.45 -11.09 -10.81
N TRP A 14 -5.24 -10.87 -9.52
CA TRP A 14 -5.47 -9.56 -8.91
C TRP A 14 -4.72 -8.43 -9.62
N LEU A 15 -3.46 -8.69 -9.99
CA LEU A 15 -2.67 -7.69 -10.71
C LEU A 15 -3.18 -7.49 -12.15
N THR A 16 -3.49 -8.57 -12.87
CA THR A 16 -3.98 -8.48 -14.26
C THR A 16 -5.38 -7.89 -14.36
N GLU A 17 -6.29 -8.25 -13.44
CA GLU A 17 -7.64 -7.67 -13.37
C GLU A 17 -7.59 -6.21 -12.89
N GLY A 18 -6.69 -5.88 -11.94
CA GLY A 18 -6.42 -4.50 -11.53
C GLY A 18 -5.94 -3.65 -12.71
N PHE A 19 -5.05 -4.17 -13.55
CA PHE A 19 -4.64 -3.51 -14.78
C PHE A 19 -5.80 -3.37 -15.78
N ALA A 20 -6.71 -4.34 -15.86
CA ALA A 20 -7.90 -4.23 -16.69
C ALA A 20 -8.83 -3.10 -16.23
N ILE A 21 -9.04 -2.91 -14.91
CA ILE A 21 -9.79 -1.78 -14.35
C ILE A 21 -9.07 -0.46 -14.66
N PHE A 22 -7.75 -0.39 -14.46
CA PHE A 22 -6.96 0.79 -14.80
C PHE A 22 -7.16 1.19 -16.26
N ARG A 23 -7.11 0.24 -17.19
CA ARG A 23 -7.28 0.50 -18.65
C ARG A 23 -8.66 1.04 -19.04
N LYS A 24 -9.70 0.85 -18.22
CA LYS A 24 -11.02 1.45 -18.49
C LYS A 24 -10.98 2.98 -18.45
N LYS A 25 -10.29 3.57 -17.47
CA LYS A 25 -10.18 5.03 -17.28
C LYS A 25 -8.76 5.43 -16.82
N PRO A 26 -7.70 5.22 -17.63
CA PRO A 26 -6.32 5.32 -17.19
C PRO A 26 -5.92 6.72 -16.72
N ALA A 27 -6.24 7.76 -17.50
CA ALA A 27 -5.93 9.13 -17.13
C ALA A 27 -6.58 9.55 -15.80
N LEU A 28 -7.84 9.17 -15.62
CA LEU A 28 -8.61 9.54 -14.43
C LEU A 28 -8.06 8.86 -13.17
N LEU A 29 -7.79 7.56 -13.23
CA LEU A 29 -7.25 6.83 -12.08
C LEU A 29 -5.82 7.28 -11.74
N SER A 30 -4.98 7.56 -12.74
CA SER A 30 -3.65 8.15 -12.52
C SER A 30 -3.76 9.54 -11.88
N PHE A 31 -4.70 10.37 -12.34
CA PHE A 31 -4.93 11.69 -11.76
C PHE A 31 -5.38 11.61 -10.29
N LEU A 32 -6.26 10.67 -9.95
CA LEU A 32 -6.69 10.45 -8.56
C LEU A 32 -5.53 10.00 -7.66
N VAL A 33 -4.69 9.08 -8.15
CA VAL A 33 -3.50 8.63 -7.40
C VAL A 33 -2.49 9.76 -7.24
N LEU A 34 -2.25 10.55 -8.26
CA LEU A 34 -1.39 11.75 -8.16
C LEU A 34 -1.98 12.77 -7.18
N GLY A 35 -3.29 13.01 -7.24
CA GLY A 35 -3.99 13.90 -6.29
C GLY A 35 -3.88 13.42 -4.85
N TYR A 36 -3.97 12.11 -4.61
CA TYR A 36 -3.70 11.50 -3.31
C TYR A 36 -2.27 11.79 -2.84
N TRP A 37 -1.26 11.51 -3.66
CA TRP A 37 0.14 11.74 -3.30
C TRP A 37 0.45 13.22 -3.09
N LEU A 38 -0.11 14.09 -3.92
CA LEU A 38 0.04 15.55 -3.74
C LEU A 38 -0.62 16.01 -2.42
N SER A 39 -1.81 15.52 -2.10
CA SER A 39 -2.47 15.82 -0.83
C SER A 39 -1.62 15.39 0.37
N MET A 40 -1.05 14.17 0.31
CA MET A 40 -0.13 13.67 1.33
C MET A 40 1.13 14.54 1.45
N ALA A 41 1.74 14.93 0.33
CA ALA A 41 2.92 15.79 0.31
C ALA A 41 2.65 17.16 0.94
N VAL A 42 1.52 17.80 0.58
CA VAL A 42 1.11 19.10 1.14
C VAL A 42 0.88 19.01 2.65
N ILE A 43 0.19 17.97 3.12
CA ILE A 43 -0.06 17.75 4.55
C ILE A 43 1.28 17.50 5.28
N SER A 44 2.13 16.63 4.73
CA SER A 44 3.42 16.28 5.34
C SER A 44 4.41 17.45 5.39
N ALA A 45 4.21 18.49 4.58
CA ALA A 45 5.03 19.71 4.60
C ALA A 45 4.81 20.56 5.85
N ILE A 46 3.75 20.31 6.63
CA ILE A 46 3.51 21.00 7.91
C ILE A 46 4.49 20.46 8.96
N PRO A 47 5.39 21.29 9.52
CA PRO A 47 6.38 20.81 10.48
C PRO A 47 5.75 20.13 11.69
N LEU A 48 6.40 19.10 12.21
CA LEU A 48 6.03 18.31 13.40
C LEU A 48 4.73 17.53 13.31
N LEU A 49 3.64 18.14 12.87
CA LEU A 49 2.31 17.53 12.87
C LEU A 49 1.94 16.88 11.54
N GLY A 50 2.50 17.35 10.43
CA GLY A 50 2.08 16.95 9.09
C GLY A 50 2.28 15.48 8.82
N GLN A 51 3.38 14.89 9.23
CA GLN A 51 3.63 13.47 9.08
C GLN A 51 2.63 12.63 9.87
N VAL A 52 2.37 12.98 11.13
CA VAL A 52 1.40 12.25 11.97
C VAL A 52 0.01 12.33 11.35
N VAL A 53 -0.43 13.53 10.95
CA VAL A 53 -1.73 13.73 10.29
C VAL A 53 -1.82 12.94 8.99
N SER A 54 -0.76 12.93 8.17
CA SER A 54 -0.73 12.13 6.94
C SER A 54 -0.96 10.66 7.23
N PHE A 55 -0.27 10.07 8.19
CA PHE A 55 -0.45 8.66 8.56
C PHE A 55 -1.87 8.37 9.09
N LEU A 56 -2.45 9.29 9.86
CA LEU A 56 -3.84 9.15 10.34
C LEU A 56 -4.86 9.15 9.20
N LEU A 57 -4.58 9.86 8.11
CA LEU A 57 -5.49 10.01 6.98
C LEU A 57 -5.31 8.94 5.89
N ILE A 58 -4.21 8.17 5.89
CA ILE A 58 -3.99 7.09 4.92
C ILE A 58 -5.21 6.15 4.79
N PRO A 59 -5.85 5.65 5.88
CA PRO A 59 -7.00 4.77 5.75
C PRO A 59 -8.18 5.42 5.03
N ALA A 60 -8.47 6.70 5.27
CA ALA A 60 -9.55 7.42 4.61
C ALA A 60 -9.30 7.63 3.11
N PHE A 61 -8.08 8.01 2.74
CA PHE A 61 -7.69 8.10 1.33
C PHE A 61 -7.67 6.74 0.62
N SER A 62 -7.23 5.68 1.30
CA SER A 62 -7.30 4.32 0.77
C SER A 62 -8.73 3.94 0.41
N VAL A 63 -9.70 4.22 1.29
CA VAL A 63 -11.13 4.02 1.01
C VAL A 63 -11.59 4.85 -0.19
N SER A 64 -11.14 6.10 -0.31
CA SER A 64 -11.50 6.96 -1.46
C SER A 64 -11.05 6.37 -2.78
N LEU A 65 -9.80 5.86 -2.86
CA LEU A 65 -9.29 5.19 -4.05
C LEU A 65 -10.01 3.87 -4.33
N MET A 66 -10.39 3.13 -3.29
CA MET A 66 -11.20 1.91 -3.42
C MET A 66 -12.62 2.21 -3.96
N ASN A 67 -13.24 3.30 -3.50
CA ASN A 67 -14.52 3.78 -4.03
C ASN A 67 -14.39 4.13 -5.52
N ALA A 68 -13.32 4.80 -5.92
CA ALA A 68 -13.06 5.12 -7.33
C ALA A 68 -12.89 3.85 -8.17
N CYS A 69 -12.11 2.87 -7.71
CA CYS A 69 -11.93 1.59 -8.41
C CYS A 69 -13.25 0.84 -8.55
N ARG A 70 -14.09 0.84 -7.51
CA ARG A 70 -15.42 0.22 -7.55
C ARG A 70 -16.33 0.88 -8.58
N LEU A 71 -16.39 2.22 -8.62
CA LEU A 71 -17.18 2.94 -9.61
C LEU A 71 -16.71 2.68 -11.04
N ILE A 72 -15.40 2.60 -11.27
CA ILE A 72 -14.84 2.25 -12.59
C ILE A 72 -15.19 0.81 -12.98
N ASP A 73 -15.10 -0.12 -12.04
CA ASP A 73 -15.39 -1.54 -12.29
C ASP A 73 -16.85 -1.75 -12.68
N THR A 74 -17.77 -1.05 -12.02
CA THR A 74 -19.22 -1.08 -12.28
C THR A 74 -19.69 -0.10 -13.37
N ASP A 75 -18.77 0.49 -14.14
CA ASP A 75 -19.02 1.44 -15.23
C ASP A 75 -19.91 2.65 -14.83
N GLN A 76 -19.81 3.07 -13.56
CA GLN A 76 -20.50 4.24 -13.03
C GLN A 76 -19.71 5.53 -13.28
N GLU A 77 -20.41 6.67 -13.21
CA GLU A 77 -19.76 7.98 -13.28
C GLU A 77 -18.99 8.28 -11.99
N LEU A 78 -17.78 8.86 -12.14
CA LEU A 78 -16.99 9.28 -10.99
C LEU A 78 -17.33 10.74 -10.64
N PRO A 79 -17.85 10.99 -9.43
CA PRO A 79 -18.05 12.35 -8.98
C PRO A 79 -16.70 13.06 -8.77
N PRO A 80 -16.59 14.38 -9.03
CA PRO A 80 -15.35 15.14 -8.90
C PRO A 80 -14.69 14.99 -7.52
N GLN A 81 -15.51 14.85 -6.46
CA GLN A 81 -15.07 14.72 -5.08
C GLN A 81 -14.74 13.28 -4.64
N VAL A 82 -14.67 12.31 -5.55
CA VAL A 82 -14.44 10.89 -5.21
C VAL A 82 -13.15 10.69 -4.40
N LEU A 83 -12.12 11.54 -4.61
CA LEU A 83 -10.87 11.49 -3.84
C LEU A 83 -11.07 11.73 -2.34
N PHE A 84 -12.14 12.42 -1.96
CA PHE A 84 -12.47 12.70 -0.56
C PHE A 84 -13.64 11.88 -0.04
N SER A 85 -14.14 10.92 -0.83
CA SER A 85 -15.33 10.12 -0.47
C SER A 85 -15.14 9.28 0.80
N GLY A 86 -13.92 8.85 1.12
CA GLY A 86 -13.60 8.11 2.34
C GLY A 86 -13.67 8.97 3.62
N PHE A 87 -13.78 10.30 3.50
CA PHE A 87 -13.89 11.20 4.65
C PHE A 87 -15.34 11.45 5.09
N HIS A 88 -16.32 11.10 4.26
CA HIS A 88 -17.71 11.40 4.53
C HIS A 88 -18.40 10.38 5.44
N ARG A 89 -17.84 9.17 5.54
CA ARG A 89 -18.46 8.10 6.33
C ARG A 89 -17.40 7.38 7.17
N ASN A 90 -17.74 7.13 8.44
CA ASN A 90 -16.88 6.37 9.36
C ASN A 90 -15.46 6.94 9.54
N LEU A 91 -15.28 8.26 9.47
CA LEU A 91 -13.97 8.90 9.57
C LEU A 91 -13.29 8.60 10.93
N GLN A 92 -14.04 8.64 12.04
CA GLN A 92 -13.48 8.39 13.37
C GLN A 92 -12.84 6.99 13.51
N PRO A 93 -13.50 5.88 13.15
CA PRO A 93 -12.85 4.56 13.16
C PRO A 93 -11.66 4.45 12.18
N LEU A 94 -11.69 5.17 11.05
CA LEU A 94 -10.57 5.20 10.11
C LEU A 94 -9.34 5.93 10.70
N ILE A 95 -9.57 7.04 11.41
CA ILE A 95 -8.50 7.73 12.16
C ILE A 95 -7.92 6.82 13.26
N VAL A 96 -8.78 6.08 13.97
CA VAL A 96 -8.32 5.08 14.96
C VAL A 96 -7.43 4.02 14.30
N LEU A 97 -7.78 3.53 13.11
CA LEU A 97 -6.91 2.63 12.35
C LEU A 97 -5.56 3.27 12.06
N GLY A 98 -5.53 4.53 11.59
CA GLY A 98 -4.28 5.26 11.36
C GLY A 98 -3.43 5.37 12.63
N ALA A 99 -4.03 5.69 13.77
CA ALA A 99 -3.34 5.76 15.06
C ALA A 99 -2.76 4.40 15.49
N VAL A 100 -3.54 3.31 15.35
CA VAL A 100 -3.06 1.95 15.64
C VAL A 100 -1.93 1.56 14.70
N TYR A 101 -1.97 1.97 13.43
CA TYR A 101 -0.87 1.73 12.48
C TYR A 101 0.43 2.44 12.91
N ILE A 102 0.33 3.71 13.32
CA ILE A 102 1.49 4.47 13.85
C ILE A 102 2.06 3.74 15.08
N LEU A 103 1.21 3.38 16.03
CA LEU A 103 1.64 2.69 17.24
C LEU A 103 2.33 1.36 16.92
N ALA A 104 1.75 0.54 16.04
CA ALA A 104 2.34 -0.72 15.61
C ALA A 104 3.70 -0.50 14.93
N SER A 105 3.82 0.52 14.06
CA SER A 105 5.08 0.87 13.40
C SER A 105 6.15 1.32 14.39
N VAL A 106 5.80 2.14 15.37
CA VAL A 106 6.72 2.56 16.44
C VAL A 106 7.18 1.37 17.27
N ILE A 107 6.29 0.43 17.61
CA ILE A 107 6.65 -0.79 18.34
C ILE A 107 7.63 -1.63 17.52
N VAL A 108 7.37 -1.85 16.22
CA VAL A 108 8.25 -2.63 15.34
C VAL A 108 9.63 -1.99 15.24
N LEU A 109 9.70 -0.67 15.02
CA LEU A 109 10.97 0.06 14.97
C LEU A 109 11.69 0.08 16.32
N GLY A 110 10.95 0.18 17.42
CA GLY A 110 11.53 0.10 18.77
C GLY A 110 12.12 -1.27 19.08
N LEU A 111 11.47 -2.35 18.62
CA LEU A 111 12.02 -3.70 18.74
C LEU A 111 13.25 -3.92 17.86
N SER A 112 13.26 -3.36 16.63
CA SER A 112 14.45 -3.46 15.77
C SER A 112 15.65 -2.72 16.36
N ALA A 113 15.41 -1.62 17.08
CA ALA A 113 16.44 -0.81 17.73
C ALA A 113 17.26 -1.57 18.78
N LEU A 114 16.73 -2.66 19.32
CA LEU A 114 17.48 -3.56 20.23
C LEU A 114 18.67 -4.24 19.54
N PHE A 115 18.67 -4.33 18.21
CA PHE A 115 19.70 -5.02 17.43
C PHE A 115 20.63 -4.06 16.66
N ASP A 116 20.13 -2.85 16.31
CA ASP A 116 20.87 -1.89 15.46
C ASP A 116 21.12 -0.53 16.14
N ASN A 117 20.91 -0.44 17.46
CA ASN A 117 21.01 0.80 18.21
C ASN A 117 20.18 1.96 17.60
N GLY A 118 19.02 1.62 17.01
CA GLY A 118 18.12 2.60 16.44
C GLY A 118 18.50 3.09 15.04
N LEU A 119 19.40 2.42 14.34
CA LEU A 119 19.83 2.84 12.99
C LEU A 119 18.66 2.85 12.00
N LEU A 120 17.80 1.80 11.99
CA LEU A 120 16.61 1.78 11.14
C LEU A 120 15.64 2.93 11.45
N PHE A 121 15.48 3.28 12.72
CA PHE A 121 14.66 4.43 13.11
C PHE A 121 15.25 5.74 12.57
N ARG A 122 16.57 5.95 12.69
CA ARG A 122 17.26 7.14 12.17
C ARG A 122 17.11 7.26 10.65
N ILE A 123 17.28 6.15 9.92
CA ILE A 123 17.12 6.10 8.46
C ILE A 123 15.67 6.39 8.05
N LEU A 124 14.69 5.68 8.62
CA LEU A 124 13.30 5.68 8.14
C LEU A 124 12.49 6.86 8.66
N VAL A 125 12.79 7.36 9.86
CA VAL A 125 12.00 8.42 10.51
C VAL A 125 12.73 9.76 10.44
N LEU A 126 14.05 9.79 10.69
CA LEU A 126 14.84 11.04 10.67
C LEU A 126 15.43 11.34 9.29
N GLY A 127 15.41 10.39 8.35
CA GLY A 127 15.98 10.57 7.02
C GLY A 127 17.50 10.65 7.00
N GLU A 128 18.16 10.15 8.04
CA GLU A 128 19.63 10.14 8.11
C GLU A 128 20.22 9.18 7.07
N VAL A 129 21.34 9.60 6.46
CA VAL A 129 22.11 8.76 5.53
C VAL A 129 23.26 8.12 6.31
N PRO A 130 23.18 6.82 6.61
CA PRO A 130 24.22 6.15 7.40
C PRO A 130 25.54 6.02 6.62
N GLY A 131 26.64 5.99 7.36
CA GLY A 131 27.96 5.69 6.81
C GLY A 131 28.05 4.24 6.29
N ARG A 132 28.96 3.99 5.34
CA ARG A 132 29.17 2.64 4.78
C ARG A 132 29.43 1.57 5.85
N ASN A 133 30.23 1.89 6.85
CA ASN A 133 30.57 0.97 7.93
C ASN A 133 29.37 0.62 8.82
N GLU A 134 28.41 1.53 8.96
CA GLU A 134 27.17 1.29 9.71
C GLU A 134 26.24 0.35 8.94
N LEU A 135 26.19 0.47 7.61
CA LEU A 135 25.36 -0.40 6.75
C LEU A 135 25.92 -1.82 6.60
N GLU A 136 27.24 -1.98 6.68
CA GLU A 136 27.92 -3.29 6.58
C GLU A 136 27.84 -4.10 7.88
N ALA A 137 27.39 -3.49 8.97
CA ALA A 137 27.24 -4.21 10.23
C ALA A 137 26.17 -5.31 10.12
N THR A 138 26.51 -6.53 10.50
CA THR A 138 25.60 -7.69 10.50
C THR A 138 24.31 -7.43 11.29
N SER A 139 24.38 -6.57 12.32
CA SER A 139 23.24 -6.15 13.13
C SER A 139 22.14 -5.45 12.31
N VAL A 140 22.51 -4.64 11.32
CA VAL A 140 21.53 -3.92 10.47
C VAL A 140 20.72 -4.89 9.61
N PHE A 141 21.36 -5.89 9.04
CA PHE A 141 20.68 -6.93 8.26
C PHE A 141 19.69 -7.73 9.14
N VAL A 142 20.11 -8.13 10.33
CA VAL A 142 19.25 -8.85 11.28
C VAL A 142 18.06 -7.97 11.71
N SER A 143 18.29 -6.71 12.02
CA SER A 143 17.25 -5.76 12.39
C SER A 143 16.24 -5.52 11.27
N ALA A 144 16.73 -5.36 10.04
CA ALA A 144 15.88 -5.20 8.87
C ALA A 144 15.02 -6.46 8.64
N LEU A 145 15.61 -7.64 8.76
CA LEU A 145 14.87 -8.90 8.64
C LEU A 145 13.82 -9.05 9.74
N LEU A 146 14.17 -8.74 10.99
CA LEU A 146 13.22 -8.74 12.12
C LEU A 146 12.08 -7.75 11.87
N ALA A 147 12.39 -6.52 11.47
CA ALA A 147 11.38 -5.51 11.17
C ALA A 147 10.43 -5.98 10.05
N ILE A 148 10.95 -6.57 8.97
CA ILE A 148 10.13 -7.14 7.88
C ILE A 148 9.21 -8.23 8.43
N VAL A 149 9.72 -9.18 9.19
CA VAL A 149 8.92 -10.29 9.76
C VAL A 149 7.82 -9.78 10.68
N LEU A 150 8.12 -8.78 11.53
CA LEU A 150 7.14 -8.17 12.42
C LEU A 150 6.12 -7.31 11.68
N LEU A 151 6.49 -6.70 10.55
CA LEU A 151 5.58 -5.91 9.72
C LEU A 151 4.57 -6.78 8.94
N ILE A 152 4.89 -8.03 8.61
CA ILE A 152 3.97 -8.90 7.88
C ILE A 152 2.59 -8.97 8.55
N PRO A 153 2.44 -9.35 9.83
CA PRO A 153 1.14 -9.40 10.49
C PRO A 153 0.47 -8.03 10.60
N VAL A 154 1.24 -6.95 10.73
CA VAL A 154 0.71 -5.58 10.73
C VAL A 154 0.09 -5.28 9.36
N VAL A 155 0.83 -5.48 8.27
CA VAL A 155 0.33 -5.26 6.91
C VAL A 155 -0.92 -6.11 6.64
N MET A 156 -0.92 -7.39 7.04
CA MET A 156 -2.09 -8.27 6.90
C MET A 156 -3.31 -7.75 7.67
N ALA A 157 -3.12 -7.24 8.89
CA ALA A 157 -4.20 -6.69 9.69
C ALA A 157 -4.78 -5.41 9.05
N PHE A 158 -3.95 -4.58 8.44
CA PHE A 158 -4.36 -3.32 7.84
C PHE A 158 -4.80 -3.43 6.38
N TRP A 159 -4.54 -4.55 5.70
CA TRP A 159 -4.82 -4.70 4.27
C TRP A 159 -6.28 -4.41 3.91
N PHE A 160 -7.23 -5.09 4.53
CA PHE A 160 -8.66 -4.91 4.27
C PHE A 160 -9.39 -4.05 5.31
N ALA A 161 -8.76 -3.75 6.45
CA ALA A 161 -9.42 -3.09 7.58
C ALA A 161 -10.09 -1.75 7.22
N PRO A 162 -9.47 -0.83 6.45
CA PRO A 162 -10.11 0.43 6.08
C PRO A 162 -11.42 0.22 5.31
N VAL A 163 -11.44 -0.73 4.39
CA VAL A 163 -12.62 -1.03 3.56
C VAL A 163 -13.72 -1.70 4.40
N LEU A 164 -13.35 -2.61 5.31
CA LEU A 164 -14.29 -3.25 6.22
C LEU A 164 -14.95 -2.22 7.16
N VAL A 165 -14.20 -1.24 7.63
CA VAL A 165 -14.75 -0.12 8.41
C VAL A 165 -15.71 0.71 7.55
N ALA A 166 -15.27 1.12 6.37
CA ALA A 166 -16.03 2.08 5.54
C ALA A 166 -17.29 1.48 4.92
N TRP A 167 -17.23 0.24 4.43
CA TRP A 167 -18.33 -0.37 3.67
C TRP A 167 -19.24 -1.27 4.52
N HIS A 168 -18.76 -1.74 5.67
CA HIS A 168 -19.51 -2.65 6.54
C HIS A 168 -19.74 -2.12 7.96
N ASP A 169 -19.44 -0.83 8.19
CA ASP A 169 -19.65 -0.16 9.48
C ASP A 169 -18.98 -0.93 10.66
N MET A 170 -17.85 -1.60 10.39
CA MET A 170 -17.16 -2.37 11.40
C MET A 170 -16.33 -1.49 12.33
N GLN A 171 -16.27 -1.86 13.60
CA GLN A 171 -15.33 -1.24 14.56
C GLN A 171 -13.88 -1.55 14.18
N ALA A 172 -12.95 -0.63 14.44
CA ALA A 172 -11.53 -0.73 14.05
C ALA A 172 -10.88 -2.05 14.52
N GLY A 173 -11.03 -2.44 15.78
CA GLY A 173 -10.43 -3.69 16.30
C GLY A 173 -10.98 -4.95 15.62
N LYS A 174 -12.30 -4.98 15.37
CA LYS A 174 -12.94 -6.08 14.66
C LYS A 174 -12.47 -6.16 13.21
N SER A 175 -12.35 -5.04 12.50
CA SER A 175 -11.90 -4.99 11.11
C SER A 175 -10.44 -5.45 10.97
N LEU A 176 -9.56 -5.07 11.90
CA LEU A 176 -8.16 -5.54 11.93
C LEU A 176 -8.08 -7.07 12.08
N PHE A 177 -8.85 -7.64 13.00
CA PHE A 177 -8.89 -9.09 13.20
C PHE A 177 -9.40 -9.82 11.95
N PHE A 178 -10.52 -9.36 11.37
CA PHE A 178 -11.07 -9.98 10.15
C PHE A 178 -10.11 -9.87 8.97
N SER A 179 -9.44 -8.72 8.80
CA SER A 179 -8.42 -8.53 7.77
C SER A 179 -7.24 -9.50 7.95
N LEU A 180 -6.70 -9.60 9.17
CA LEU A 180 -5.60 -10.51 9.49
C LEU A 180 -5.96 -11.97 9.16
N VAL A 181 -7.12 -12.43 9.60
CA VAL A 181 -7.60 -13.80 9.33
C VAL A 181 -7.81 -14.04 7.84
N ALA A 182 -8.41 -13.07 7.13
CA ALA A 182 -8.64 -13.17 5.69
C ALA A 182 -7.33 -13.27 4.90
N CYS A 183 -6.34 -12.42 5.23
CA CYS A 183 -5.01 -12.49 4.63
C CYS A 183 -4.27 -13.79 4.98
N ALA A 184 -4.32 -14.24 6.24
CA ALA A 184 -3.68 -15.47 6.69
C ALA A 184 -4.26 -16.71 5.96
N ARG A 185 -5.57 -16.76 5.76
CA ARG A 185 -6.22 -17.85 4.99
C ARG A 185 -5.82 -17.82 3.50
N ASN A 186 -5.46 -16.66 2.97
CA ASN A 186 -5.11 -16.45 1.57
C ASN A 186 -3.60 -16.19 1.35
N TRP A 187 -2.74 -16.56 2.30
CA TRP A 187 -1.31 -16.23 2.29
C TRP A 187 -0.59 -16.64 0.99
N ARG A 188 -1.00 -17.76 0.37
CA ARG A 188 -0.42 -18.24 -0.89
C ARG A 188 -0.72 -17.30 -2.06
N SER A 189 -1.95 -16.78 -2.14
CA SER A 189 -2.34 -15.79 -3.15
C SER A 189 -1.60 -14.47 -2.93
N PHE A 190 -1.48 -14.02 -1.67
CA PHE A 190 -0.72 -12.83 -1.31
C PHE A 190 0.78 -12.97 -1.61
N LEU A 191 1.37 -14.15 -1.38
CA LEU A 191 2.76 -14.41 -1.72
C LEU A 191 3.01 -14.26 -3.23
N ILE A 192 2.18 -14.90 -4.08
CA ILE A 192 2.28 -14.77 -5.54
C ILE A 192 2.05 -13.34 -5.99
N TYR A 193 1.06 -12.65 -5.41
CA TYR A 193 0.81 -11.24 -5.69
C TYR A 193 2.03 -10.36 -5.35
N SER A 194 2.60 -10.52 -4.16
CA SER A 194 3.77 -9.75 -3.73
C SER A 194 5.00 -10.02 -4.59
N LEU A 195 5.21 -11.28 -5.00
CA LEU A 195 6.29 -11.63 -5.93
C LEU A 195 6.09 -10.97 -7.30
N ALA A 196 4.87 -11.03 -7.85
CA ALA A 196 4.56 -10.38 -9.14
C ALA A 196 4.74 -8.86 -9.07
N VAL A 197 4.26 -8.22 -8.01
CA VAL A 197 4.47 -6.77 -7.77
C VAL A 197 5.95 -6.44 -7.62
N GLY A 198 6.72 -7.26 -6.90
CA GLY A 198 8.17 -7.09 -6.76
C GLY A 198 8.92 -7.20 -8.09
N VAL A 199 8.53 -8.16 -8.94
CA VAL A 199 9.11 -8.30 -10.28
C VAL A 199 8.80 -7.08 -11.13
N VAL A 200 7.55 -6.68 -11.23
CA VAL A 200 7.13 -5.56 -12.10
C VAL A 200 7.58 -4.20 -11.55
N GLY A 201 7.50 -4.00 -10.24
CA GLY A 201 7.74 -2.70 -9.61
C GLY A 201 9.19 -2.43 -9.23
N VAL A 202 9.99 -3.47 -9.01
CA VAL A 202 11.38 -3.32 -8.57
C VAL A 202 12.36 -3.93 -9.56
N PHE A 203 12.19 -5.21 -9.88
CA PHE A 203 13.17 -5.94 -10.69
C PHE A 203 13.23 -5.40 -12.13
N VAL A 204 12.08 -5.22 -12.78
CA VAL A 204 12.04 -4.71 -14.17
C VAL A 204 12.61 -3.30 -14.28
N PRO A 205 12.22 -2.30 -13.46
CA PRO A 205 12.83 -0.97 -13.51
C PRO A 205 14.35 -1.00 -13.23
N ARG A 206 14.80 -1.79 -12.27
CA ARG A 206 16.24 -1.92 -12.01
C ARG A 206 17.01 -2.51 -13.17
N LEU A 207 16.48 -3.56 -13.79
CA LEU A 207 17.08 -4.19 -14.95
C LEU A 207 17.19 -3.21 -16.13
N VAL A 208 16.09 -2.50 -16.45
CA VAL A 208 16.07 -1.51 -17.54
C VAL A 208 17.04 -0.36 -17.24
N ASN A 209 17.04 0.16 -16.02
CA ASN A 209 17.96 1.22 -15.62
C ASN A 209 19.43 0.77 -15.72
N SER A 210 19.73 -0.48 -15.35
CA SER A 210 21.07 -1.05 -15.50
C SER A 210 21.50 -1.13 -16.99
N ILE A 211 20.58 -1.55 -17.88
CA ILE A 211 20.84 -1.62 -19.33
C ILE A 211 21.02 -0.21 -19.92
N LEU A 212 20.26 0.79 -19.46
CA LEU A 212 20.36 2.18 -19.91
C LEU A 212 21.57 2.94 -19.33
N GLY A 213 22.41 2.27 -18.54
CA GLY A 213 23.62 2.87 -17.95
C GLY A 213 23.35 3.87 -16.83
N ALA A 214 22.24 3.73 -16.10
CA ALA A 214 21.85 4.59 -14.99
C ALA A 214 22.67 4.36 -13.71
N GLY A 215 23.96 4.53 -13.77
CA GLY A 215 24.81 4.35 -12.59
C GLY A 215 25.79 5.48 -12.37
N GLU A 216 26.40 6.04 -13.39
CA GLU A 216 27.59 6.87 -13.22
C GLU A 216 27.74 8.04 -14.24
N GLY A 217 26.67 8.47 -14.91
CA GLY A 217 26.78 9.50 -15.96
C GLY A 217 25.79 10.67 -15.84
N PRO A 218 26.06 11.79 -16.55
CA PRO A 218 25.16 12.97 -16.55
C PRO A 218 23.79 12.71 -17.18
N ASN A 219 23.59 11.58 -17.84
CA ASN A 219 22.37 11.25 -18.60
C ASN A 219 21.38 10.39 -17.79
N GLN A 220 20.95 10.87 -16.63
CA GLN A 220 19.92 10.17 -15.82
C GLN A 220 18.48 10.43 -16.28
N LEU A 221 18.27 11.24 -17.33
CA LEU A 221 16.94 11.60 -17.81
C LEU A 221 16.13 10.39 -18.27
N LEU A 222 16.69 9.55 -19.16
CA LEU A 222 15.96 8.38 -19.70
C LEU A 222 15.57 7.37 -18.64
N PRO A 223 16.47 6.93 -17.73
CA PRO A 223 16.13 6.05 -16.62
C PRO A 223 15.06 6.63 -15.70
N THR A 224 15.17 7.91 -15.38
CA THR A 224 14.18 8.59 -14.52
C THR A 224 12.82 8.66 -15.21
N MET A 225 12.76 9.06 -16.48
CA MET A 225 11.52 9.08 -17.25
C MET A 225 10.86 7.70 -17.33
N PHE A 226 11.66 6.65 -17.57
CA PHE A 226 11.16 5.27 -17.58
C PHE A 226 10.56 4.88 -16.23
N THR A 227 11.26 5.16 -15.13
CA THR A 227 10.78 4.86 -13.77
C THR A 227 9.49 5.61 -13.46
N VAL A 228 9.40 6.89 -13.82
CA VAL A 228 8.18 7.70 -13.65
C VAL A 228 7.03 7.12 -14.47
N MET A 229 7.27 6.76 -15.75
CA MET A 229 6.24 6.18 -16.61
C MET A 229 5.73 4.85 -16.06
N VAL A 230 6.62 3.96 -15.62
CA VAL A 230 6.22 2.71 -14.97
C VAL A 230 5.40 2.98 -13.70
N SER A 231 5.81 3.95 -12.89
CA SER A 231 5.09 4.31 -11.65
C SER A 231 3.70 4.86 -11.92
N LEU A 232 3.52 5.68 -12.97
CA LEU A 232 2.22 6.23 -13.38
C LEU A 232 1.21 5.16 -13.83
N VAL A 233 1.69 4.01 -14.27
CA VAL A 233 0.84 2.85 -14.63
C VAL A 233 0.70 1.89 -13.45
N LEU A 234 1.81 1.59 -12.77
CA LEU A 234 1.84 0.58 -11.72
C LEU A 234 1.08 1.01 -10.48
N LEU A 235 1.26 2.24 -9.98
CA LEU A 235 0.60 2.69 -8.76
C LEU A 235 -0.94 2.65 -8.87
N PRO A 236 -1.58 3.22 -9.91
CA PRO A 236 -3.02 3.07 -10.09
C PRO A 236 -3.46 1.61 -10.23
N THR A 237 -2.67 0.79 -10.94
CA THR A 237 -2.93 -0.65 -11.07
C THR A 237 -2.89 -1.36 -9.71
N LEU A 238 -1.97 -1.01 -8.81
CA LEU A 238 -1.89 -1.57 -7.47
C LEU A 238 -3.13 -1.23 -6.63
N TYR A 239 -3.63 0.00 -6.68
CA TYR A 239 -4.88 0.36 -6.00
C TYR A 239 -6.07 -0.40 -6.58
N ALA A 240 -6.14 -0.54 -7.90
CA ALA A 240 -7.18 -1.34 -8.54
C ALA A 240 -7.06 -2.83 -8.19
N SER A 241 -5.85 -3.40 -8.13
CA SER A 241 -5.63 -4.78 -7.72
C SER A 241 -5.96 -5.02 -6.24
N PHE A 242 -5.76 -4.02 -5.40
CA PHE A 242 -6.21 -4.04 -4.01
C PHE A 242 -7.75 -4.15 -3.93
N TYR A 243 -8.48 -3.37 -4.72
CA TYR A 243 -9.93 -3.50 -4.85
C TYR A 243 -10.35 -4.90 -5.33
N VAL A 244 -9.70 -5.43 -6.37
CA VAL A 244 -9.97 -6.79 -6.88
C VAL A 244 -9.75 -7.84 -5.79
N SER A 245 -8.66 -7.74 -5.03
CA SER A 245 -8.38 -8.67 -3.94
C SER A 245 -9.47 -8.65 -2.86
N TYR A 246 -9.98 -7.47 -2.53
CA TYR A 246 -11.11 -7.32 -1.61
C TYR A 246 -12.39 -7.96 -2.17
N ARG A 247 -12.74 -7.65 -3.42
CA ARG A 247 -13.92 -8.20 -4.12
C ARG A 247 -13.89 -9.73 -4.10
N ASP A 248 -12.76 -10.34 -4.43
CA ASP A 248 -12.61 -11.79 -4.48
C ASP A 248 -12.73 -12.46 -3.11
N VAL A 249 -12.19 -11.83 -2.07
CA VAL A 249 -12.16 -12.43 -0.73
C VAL A 249 -13.49 -12.27 0.00
N PHE A 250 -14.24 -11.18 -0.24
CA PHE A 250 -15.41 -10.87 0.58
C PHE A 250 -16.74 -10.79 -0.17
N VAL A 251 -16.77 -10.58 -1.49
CA VAL A 251 -18.01 -10.26 -2.22
C VAL A 251 -18.51 -11.41 -3.11
N SER A 252 -17.69 -12.39 -3.42
CA SER A 252 -18.05 -13.48 -4.34
C SER A 252 -19.22 -14.40 -3.89
N LEU A 253 -19.86 -14.11 -2.77
CA LEU A 253 -21.03 -14.85 -2.27
C LEU A 253 -22.38 -14.21 -2.60
N HIS A 254 -22.41 -13.04 -3.24
CA HIS A 254 -23.67 -12.33 -3.53
C HIS A 254 -24.15 -12.48 -4.97
N ASP A 255 -23.35 -13.07 -5.87
CA ASP A 255 -23.71 -13.26 -7.28
C ASP A 255 -24.24 -14.66 -7.60
N GLU A 256 -24.42 -15.54 -6.60
CA GLU A 256 -24.97 -16.89 -6.74
C GLU A 256 -26.38 -17.07 -6.11
N ALA A 257 -27.10 -16.00 -5.80
CA ALA A 257 -28.46 -16.07 -5.25
C ALA A 257 -29.50 -15.39 -6.16
#